data_b4d5bf302409614db07eef4b5401e987
#
_entry.id   b4d5bf302409614db07eef4b5401e987
#
_cell.length_a   1.000
_cell.length_b   1.000
_cell.length_c   1.000
_cell.angle_alpha   90.00
_cell.angle_beta   90.00
_cell.angle_gamma   90.00
#
_symmetry.space_group_name_H-M   'P 1'
#
loop_
_entity.id
_entity.type
_entity.pdbx_description
1 polymer ?
#
loop_
_entity_poly.entity_id
_entity_poly.type
_entity_poly.pdbx_seq_one_letter_code
_entity_poly.pdbx_strand_id
1 'polypeptide(L)'
;MIKTPKIFQVGDVTITRVTEMALGGISPEIYFSGSWNPAFLEENRNCLPAGLIDGDSQLIVSIGTWVVKTPKHTILIDTATGNDKNLPLNPALANLQLPYLERLQEAGVLPEEVDYVLLTHLHVDHVGWNTRLIDGKWVPTFPNATYVFPLAEQQYYSSEASHNKENEANFNVYEESVLPVVEAGLTQTIGPEGGEFLDIFKFIPTTGHSIGQMSISLTSGGEEALFGADVMHHPFQVFNPEWNSMYCEFTEQARISRRRVLESIADRPVIYFSSHFPESAAGYVTRSGDGFKWDFV
;
A
#
# COMPACT_ATOMS: atom_id res chain seq x y z
N MET A 1 6.64 -6.15 -19.77
CA MET A 1 6.91 -7.49 -19.15
C MET A 1 7.09 -7.26 -17.66
N ILE A 2 6.29 -7.91 -16.82
CA ILE A 2 6.49 -7.90 -15.37
C ILE A 2 7.80 -8.65 -15.11
N LYS A 3 8.74 -7.98 -14.44
CA LYS A 3 10.04 -8.58 -14.08
C LYS A 3 9.82 -9.73 -13.09
N THR A 4 10.71 -10.71 -13.06
CA THR A 4 10.71 -11.74 -12.01
C THR A 4 10.66 -11.08 -10.64
N PRO A 5 9.76 -11.50 -9.73
CA PRO A 5 9.63 -10.89 -8.42
C PRO A 5 10.97 -10.90 -7.67
N LYS A 6 11.37 -9.75 -7.14
CA LYS A 6 12.53 -9.66 -6.27
C LYS A 6 12.16 -10.21 -4.89
N ILE A 7 13.04 -11.03 -4.33
CA ILE A 7 12.88 -11.57 -2.97
C ILE A 7 13.79 -10.78 -2.04
N PHE A 8 13.22 -10.31 -0.95
CA PHE A 8 13.93 -9.62 0.13
C PHE A 8 13.99 -10.51 1.37
N GLN A 9 15.01 -10.35 2.17
CA GLN A 9 15.19 -11.06 3.43
C GLN A 9 15.25 -10.06 4.58
N VAL A 10 14.51 -10.35 5.66
CA VAL A 10 14.56 -9.63 6.93
C VAL A 10 14.62 -10.67 8.05
N GLY A 11 15.80 -10.92 8.58
CA GLY A 11 16.05 -12.03 9.49
C GLY A 11 15.62 -13.37 8.87
N ASP A 12 14.71 -14.09 9.52
CA ASP A 12 14.18 -15.39 9.05
C ASP A 12 12.94 -15.24 8.14
N VAL A 13 12.59 -14.02 7.73
CA VAL A 13 11.38 -13.73 6.96
C VAL A 13 11.73 -13.39 5.52
N THR A 14 11.07 -14.02 4.56
CA THR A 14 11.16 -13.66 3.15
C THR A 14 9.98 -12.80 2.72
N ILE A 15 10.26 -11.78 1.90
CA ILE A 15 9.26 -10.82 1.42
C ILE A 15 9.34 -10.75 -0.10
N THR A 16 8.19 -10.86 -0.77
CA THR A 16 8.11 -10.84 -2.24
C THR A 16 6.98 -9.92 -2.67
N ARG A 17 7.21 -9.10 -3.71
CA ARG A 17 6.17 -8.26 -4.30
C ARG A 17 5.38 -9.03 -5.35
N VAL A 18 4.06 -9.08 -5.21
CA VAL A 18 3.13 -9.49 -6.27
C VAL A 18 2.49 -8.22 -6.84
N THR A 19 3.00 -7.76 -7.97
CA THR A 19 2.47 -6.57 -8.65
C THR A 19 1.21 -6.93 -9.42
N GLU A 20 0.09 -6.29 -9.09
CA GLU A 20 -1.14 -6.42 -9.86
C GLU A 20 -1.07 -5.62 -11.15
N MET A 21 -0.66 -4.36 -11.06
CA MET A 21 -0.50 -3.49 -12.22
C MET A 21 0.59 -2.43 -12.01
N ALA A 22 1.06 -1.87 -13.12
CA ALA A 22 1.85 -0.65 -13.14
C ALA A 22 1.15 0.35 -14.06
N LEU A 23 1.02 1.58 -13.59
CA LEU A 23 0.34 2.67 -14.26
C LEU A 23 1.38 3.74 -14.60
N GLY A 24 1.47 4.11 -15.87
CA GLY A 24 2.25 5.25 -16.37
C GLY A 24 1.35 6.33 -16.93
N GLY A 25 1.94 7.41 -17.42
CA GLY A 25 1.18 8.50 -18.03
C GLY A 25 0.40 9.37 -17.03
N ILE A 26 0.77 9.33 -15.75
CA ILE A 26 0.09 10.09 -14.70
C ILE A 26 0.73 11.48 -14.59
N SER A 27 -0.04 12.54 -14.83
CA SER A 27 0.45 13.91 -14.71
C SER A 27 0.87 14.23 -13.27
N PRO A 28 2.14 14.64 -13.04
CA PRO A 28 2.59 15.06 -11.71
C PRO A 28 1.80 16.24 -11.16
N GLU A 29 1.37 17.16 -12.04
CA GLU A 29 0.59 18.35 -11.67
C GLU A 29 -0.78 17.99 -11.12
N ILE A 30 -1.43 16.96 -11.69
CA ILE A 30 -2.71 16.43 -11.20
C ILE A 30 -2.48 15.63 -9.94
N TYR A 31 -1.51 14.73 -9.96
CA TYR A 31 -1.24 13.79 -8.86
C TYR A 31 -0.84 14.48 -7.55
N PHE A 32 0.04 15.51 -7.64
CA PHE A 32 0.46 16.32 -6.51
C PHE A 32 -0.26 17.69 -6.50
N SER A 33 -1.55 17.67 -6.67
CA SER A 33 -2.41 18.85 -6.80
C SER A 33 -2.05 19.96 -5.80
N GLY A 34 -1.71 21.15 -6.34
CA GLY A 34 -1.32 22.32 -5.54
C GLY A 34 0.10 22.31 -4.95
N SER A 35 0.84 21.21 -5.09
CA SER A 35 2.20 21.08 -4.53
C SER A 35 3.30 20.93 -5.60
N TRP A 36 2.93 20.53 -6.82
CA TRP A 36 3.88 20.25 -7.89
C TRP A 36 4.70 21.49 -8.30
N ASN A 37 6.02 21.32 -8.41
CA ASN A 37 6.93 22.30 -8.98
C ASN A 37 7.61 21.70 -10.22
N PRO A 38 7.34 22.20 -11.45
CA PRO A 38 7.95 21.66 -12.67
C PRO A 38 9.48 21.76 -12.71
N ALA A 39 10.09 22.73 -12.02
CA ALA A 39 11.54 22.86 -11.92
C ALA A 39 12.20 21.69 -11.17
N PHE A 40 11.45 20.97 -10.34
CA PHE A 40 11.96 19.85 -9.53
C PHE A 40 12.68 18.80 -10.36
N LEU A 41 12.13 18.41 -11.51
CA LEU A 41 12.75 17.39 -12.37
C LEU A 41 14.10 17.85 -12.95
N GLU A 42 14.21 19.11 -13.31
CA GLU A 42 15.45 19.67 -13.85
C GLU A 42 16.50 19.82 -12.75
N GLU A 43 16.11 20.37 -11.61
CA GLU A 43 16.99 20.60 -10.45
C GLU A 43 17.52 19.29 -9.85
N ASN A 44 16.73 18.20 -9.91
CA ASN A 44 17.08 16.92 -9.31
C ASN A 44 17.45 15.83 -10.31
N ARG A 45 17.58 16.13 -11.60
CA ARG A 45 17.83 15.16 -12.69
C ARG A 45 18.95 14.16 -12.40
N ASN A 46 20.00 14.58 -11.73
CA ASN A 46 21.18 13.77 -11.43
C ASN A 46 21.05 12.95 -10.13
N CYS A 47 20.01 13.21 -9.34
CA CYS A 47 19.79 12.60 -8.03
C CYS A 47 18.58 11.64 -8.02
N LEU A 48 17.68 11.76 -9.00
CA LEU A 48 16.51 10.92 -9.11
C LEU A 48 16.88 9.53 -9.63
N PRO A 49 16.44 8.44 -8.98
CA PRO A 49 16.57 7.10 -9.53
C PRO A 49 15.88 6.96 -10.89
N ALA A 50 16.34 6.01 -11.70
CA ALA A 50 15.66 5.66 -12.94
C ALA A 50 14.30 5.00 -12.68
N GLY A 51 13.38 5.04 -13.65
CA GLY A 51 12.10 4.33 -13.60
C GLY A 51 10.99 5.04 -12.82
N LEU A 52 11.21 6.28 -12.35
CA LEU A 52 10.19 7.06 -11.63
C LEU A 52 9.19 7.73 -12.58
N ILE A 53 9.64 8.08 -13.77
CA ILE A 53 8.84 8.76 -14.81
C ILE A 53 9.06 8.07 -16.15
N ASP A 54 8.10 8.22 -17.04
CA ASP A 54 8.20 7.81 -18.44
C ASP A 54 8.92 8.85 -19.33
N GLY A 55 8.97 8.56 -20.65
CA GLY A 55 9.62 9.43 -21.62
C GLY A 55 9.01 10.83 -21.76
N ASP A 56 7.75 10.98 -21.34
CA ASP A 56 7.00 12.24 -21.36
C ASP A 56 6.97 12.93 -19.99
N SER A 57 7.86 12.53 -19.06
CA SER A 57 7.95 13.03 -17.69
C SER A 57 6.70 12.81 -16.84
N GLN A 58 5.89 11.81 -17.19
CA GLN A 58 4.72 11.40 -16.41
C GLN A 58 5.14 10.39 -15.35
N LEU A 59 4.43 10.38 -14.21
CA LEU A 59 4.72 9.47 -13.10
C LEU A 59 4.41 8.02 -13.48
N ILE A 60 5.21 7.11 -12.92
CA ILE A 60 4.95 5.68 -12.92
C ILE A 60 4.68 5.25 -11.50
N VAL A 61 3.53 4.61 -11.27
CA VAL A 61 3.14 4.02 -9.98
C VAL A 61 2.80 2.55 -10.16
N SER A 62 2.81 1.78 -9.09
CA SER A 62 2.41 0.38 -9.10
C SER A 62 1.38 0.09 -8.01
N ILE A 63 0.56 -0.94 -8.22
CA ILE A 63 -0.36 -1.49 -7.24
C ILE A 63 -0.04 -2.97 -7.07
N GLY A 64 -0.11 -3.49 -5.85
CA GLY A 64 0.12 -4.91 -5.58
C GLY A 64 0.21 -5.23 -4.10
N THR A 65 0.49 -6.49 -3.83
CA THR A 65 0.53 -7.11 -2.51
C THR A 65 1.97 -7.43 -2.11
N TRP A 66 2.30 -7.29 -0.84
CA TRP A 66 3.51 -7.87 -0.27
C TRP A 66 3.20 -9.23 0.34
N VAL A 67 3.80 -10.29 -0.20
CA VAL A 67 3.79 -11.63 0.37
C VAL A 67 4.92 -11.74 1.38
N VAL A 68 4.58 -12.06 2.62
CA VAL A 68 5.52 -12.21 3.74
C VAL A 68 5.46 -13.64 4.24
N LYS A 69 6.54 -14.38 4.09
CA LYS A 69 6.66 -15.76 4.59
C LYS A 69 7.57 -15.81 5.79
N THR A 70 7.01 -16.19 6.92
CA THR A 70 7.74 -16.50 8.14
C THR A 70 7.96 -18.01 8.25
N PRO A 71 8.74 -18.51 9.21
CA PRO A 71 8.83 -19.94 9.47
C PRO A 71 7.52 -20.64 9.83
N LYS A 72 6.47 -19.86 10.18
CA LYS A 72 5.19 -20.39 10.68
C LYS A 72 3.99 -19.99 9.82
N HIS A 73 4.03 -18.84 9.14
CA HIS A 73 2.86 -18.23 8.52
C HIS A 73 3.16 -17.66 7.14
N THR A 74 2.17 -17.77 6.27
CA THR A 74 2.07 -17.05 5.00
C THR A 74 1.12 -15.87 5.19
N ILE A 75 1.62 -14.65 4.96
CA ILE A 75 0.92 -13.41 5.29
C ILE A 75 0.91 -12.52 4.04
N LEU A 76 -0.20 -11.87 3.79
CA LEU A 76 -0.29 -10.81 2.78
C LEU A 76 -0.39 -9.46 3.48
N ILE A 77 0.33 -8.46 2.97
CA ILE A 77 0.13 -7.06 3.36
C ILE A 77 -0.49 -6.35 2.17
N ASP A 78 -1.70 -5.87 2.37
CA ASP A 78 -2.65 -5.35 1.39
C ASP A 78 -2.96 -6.35 0.25
N THR A 79 -4.06 -6.17 -0.44
CA THR A 79 -4.57 -7.13 -1.43
C THR A 79 -4.98 -6.45 -2.74
N ALA A 80 -4.26 -5.40 -3.14
CA ALA A 80 -4.44 -4.73 -4.42
C ALA A 80 -5.91 -4.36 -4.76
N THR A 81 -6.24 -4.15 -6.05
CA THR A 81 -7.55 -3.61 -6.50
C THR A 81 -8.62 -4.67 -6.68
N GLY A 82 -8.24 -5.85 -7.12
CA GLY A 82 -9.19 -6.93 -7.40
C GLY A 82 -9.89 -6.84 -8.76
N ASN A 83 -10.41 -7.98 -9.20
CA ASN A 83 -11.20 -8.07 -10.43
C ASN A 83 -12.69 -7.83 -10.16
N ASP A 84 -13.44 -7.48 -11.23
CA ASP A 84 -14.89 -7.34 -11.26
C ASP A 84 -15.47 -6.26 -10.34
N LYS A 85 -14.65 -5.40 -9.72
CA LYS A 85 -15.14 -4.36 -8.79
C LYS A 85 -15.95 -3.29 -9.51
N ASN A 86 -17.13 -2.98 -8.96
CA ASN A 86 -17.99 -1.94 -9.48
C ASN A 86 -17.63 -0.58 -8.84
N LEU A 87 -16.76 0.16 -9.49
CA LEU A 87 -16.25 1.45 -9.03
C LEU A 87 -16.74 2.58 -9.96
N PRO A 88 -17.98 3.05 -9.80
CA PRO A 88 -18.60 3.98 -10.75
C PRO A 88 -17.89 5.33 -10.84
N LEU A 89 -17.20 5.75 -9.78
CA LEU A 89 -16.48 7.03 -9.71
C LEU A 89 -14.96 6.86 -9.87
N ASN A 90 -14.49 5.62 -10.12
CA ASN A 90 -13.08 5.31 -10.40
C ASN A 90 -12.96 4.34 -11.60
N PRO A 91 -13.28 4.80 -12.82
CA PRO A 91 -13.33 3.93 -14.00
C PRO A 91 -11.96 3.33 -14.37
N ALA A 92 -10.84 3.93 -13.93
CA ALA A 92 -9.51 3.41 -14.20
C ALA A 92 -9.21 2.08 -13.45
N LEU A 93 -9.89 1.86 -12.34
CA LEU A 93 -9.74 0.67 -11.50
C LEU A 93 -10.98 -0.25 -11.52
N ALA A 94 -12.05 0.17 -12.20
CA ALA A 94 -13.29 -0.59 -12.26
C ALA A 94 -13.20 -1.80 -13.22
N ASN A 95 -13.86 -2.90 -12.84
CA ASN A 95 -14.07 -4.09 -13.67
C ASN A 95 -12.76 -4.66 -14.27
N LEU A 96 -11.69 -4.63 -13.52
CA LEU A 96 -10.40 -5.19 -13.96
C LEU A 96 -10.53 -6.70 -14.20
N GLN A 97 -9.66 -7.21 -15.08
CA GLN A 97 -9.51 -8.65 -15.38
C GLN A 97 -8.00 -8.96 -15.47
N LEU A 98 -7.36 -8.99 -14.32
CA LEU A 98 -5.91 -9.16 -14.22
C LEU A 98 -5.56 -10.53 -13.64
N PRO A 99 -4.48 -11.17 -14.07
CA PRO A 99 -4.06 -12.50 -13.61
C PRO A 99 -3.32 -12.42 -12.26
N TYR A 100 -3.95 -11.80 -11.25
CA TYR A 100 -3.31 -11.60 -9.94
C TYR A 100 -3.12 -12.92 -9.19
N LEU A 101 -4.12 -13.81 -9.21
CA LEU A 101 -4.04 -15.10 -8.50
C LEU A 101 -2.98 -16.01 -9.11
N GLU A 102 -2.82 -15.98 -10.44
CA GLU A 102 -1.74 -16.69 -11.14
C GLU A 102 -0.37 -16.15 -10.71
N ARG A 103 -0.22 -14.82 -10.59
CA ARG A 103 1.02 -14.19 -10.10
C ARG A 103 1.29 -14.50 -8.63
N LEU A 104 0.24 -14.60 -7.81
CA LEU A 104 0.36 -15.02 -6.42
C LEU A 104 0.87 -16.47 -6.35
N GLN A 105 0.34 -17.36 -7.20
CA GLN A 105 0.79 -18.72 -7.34
C GLN A 105 2.26 -18.81 -7.85
N GLU A 106 2.65 -17.97 -8.80
CA GLU A 106 4.05 -17.84 -9.26
C GLU A 106 5.00 -17.40 -8.13
N ALA A 107 4.49 -16.61 -7.16
CA ALA A 107 5.19 -16.26 -5.93
C ALA A 107 5.16 -17.39 -4.88
N GLY A 108 4.61 -18.56 -5.23
CA GLY A 108 4.55 -19.76 -4.42
C GLY A 108 3.51 -19.70 -3.30
N VAL A 109 2.35 -19.04 -3.52
CA VAL A 109 1.26 -18.94 -2.56
C VAL A 109 -0.07 -19.26 -3.25
N LEU A 110 -0.81 -20.20 -2.72
CA LEU A 110 -2.20 -20.43 -3.07
C LEU A 110 -3.13 -19.70 -2.08
N PRO A 111 -4.32 -19.30 -2.50
CA PRO A 111 -5.26 -18.60 -1.61
C PRO A 111 -5.57 -19.32 -0.30
N GLU A 112 -5.63 -20.63 -0.33
CA GLU A 112 -5.94 -21.49 0.83
C GLU A 112 -4.75 -21.62 1.80
N GLU A 113 -3.55 -21.20 1.40
CA GLU A 113 -2.31 -21.22 2.20
C GLU A 113 -2.06 -19.92 2.96
N VAL A 114 -2.89 -18.90 2.77
CA VAL A 114 -2.76 -17.61 3.45
C VAL A 114 -3.35 -17.72 4.85
N ASP A 115 -2.54 -17.45 5.86
CA ASP A 115 -2.96 -17.46 7.28
C ASP A 115 -3.50 -16.10 7.73
N TYR A 116 -2.90 -15.01 7.22
CA TYR A 116 -3.28 -13.64 7.58
C TYR A 116 -3.22 -12.71 6.38
N VAL A 117 -4.17 -11.77 6.37
CA VAL A 117 -4.16 -10.59 5.51
C VAL A 117 -4.09 -9.37 6.41
N LEU A 118 -2.98 -8.65 6.40
CA LEU A 118 -2.78 -7.43 7.17
C LEU A 118 -3.05 -6.24 6.26
N LEU A 119 -4.12 -5.50 6.54
CA LEU A 119 -4.52 -4.34 5.76
C LEU A 119 -4.10 -3.06 6.47
N THR A 120 -3.42 -2.21 5.74
CA THR A 120 -2.92 -0.92 6.25
C THR A 120 -4.03 0.10 6.41
N HIS A 121 -4.99 0.08 5.48
CA HIS A 121 -6.22 0.87 5.43
C HIS A 121 -7.22 0.24 4.45
N LEU A 122 -8.39 0.85 4.22
CA LEU A 122 -9.46 0.22 3.47
C LEU A 122 -9.78 0.92 2.13
N HIS A 123 -8.81 1.53 1.47
CA HIS A 123 -8.98 2.03 0.11
C HIS A 123 -9.00 0.92 -0.94
N VAL A 124 -9.54 1.24 -2.10
CA VAL A 124 -9.85 0.32 -3.21
C VAL A 124 -8.69 -0.57 -3.63
N ASP A 125 -7.49 -0.03 -3.68
CA ASP A 125 -6.29 -0.69 -4.17
C ASP A 125 -5.44 -1.36 -3.07
N HIS A 126 -6.04 -1.50 -1.87
CA HIS A 126 -5.47 -2.23 -0.73
C HIS A 126 -6.32 -3.41 -0.27
N VAL A 127 -7.62 -3.43 -0.62
CA VAL A 127 -8.56 -4.45 -0.11
C VAL A 127 -9.25 -5.26 -1.20
N GLY A 128 -9.00 -4.97 -2.48
CA GLY A 128 -9.80 -5.51 -3.55
C GLY A 128 -9.82 -7.02 -3.62
N TRP A 129 -8.68 -7.70 -3.56
CA TRP A 129 -8.60 -9.15 -3.54
C TRP A 129 -8.92 -9.80 -2.17
N ASN A 130 -9.38 -9.04 -1.18
CA ASN A 130 -10.03 -9.66 -0.01
C ASN A 130 -11.16 -10.58 -0.45
N THR A 131 -11.82 -10.22 -1.55
CA THR A 131 -12.97 -10.95 -2.09
C THR A 131 -12.84 -11.16 -3.60
N ARG A 132 -13.49 -12.20 -4.08
CA ARG A 132 -13.69 -12.49 -5.51
C ARG A 132 -15.16 -12.75 -5.81
N LEU A 133 -15.58 -12.45 -7.03
CA LEU A 133 -16.97 -12.65 -7.46
C LEU A 133 -17.17 -14.08 -7.96
N ILE A 134 -18.03 -14.86 -7.29
CA ILE A 134 -18.41 -16.22 -7.69
C ILE A 134 -19.93 -16.31 -7.73
N ASP A 135 -20.49 -16.67 -8.88
CA ASP A 135 -21.94 -16.81 -9.11
C ASP A 135 -22.74 -15.57 -8.65
N GLY A 136 -22.18 -14.38 -8.89
CA GLY A 136 -22.79 -13.09 -8.54
C GLY A 136 -22.71 -12.72 -7.06
N LYS A 137 -21.88 -13.41 -6.27
CA LYS A 137 -21.66 -13.12 -4.86
C LYS A 137 -20.19 -12.86 -4.57
N TRP A 138 -19.91 -11.85 -3.76
CA TRP A 138 -18.60 -11.61 -3.21
C TRP A 138 -18.30 -12.63 -2.10
N VAL A 139 -17.22 -13.39 -2.25
CA VAL A 139 -16.76 -14.39 -1.28
C VAL A 139 -15.30 -14.12 -0.90
N PRO A 140 -14.85 -14.46 0.32
CA PRO A 140 -13.46 -14.34 0.72
C PRO A 140 -12.52 -15.05 -0.27
N THR A 141 -11.50 -14.35 -0.76
CA THR A 141 -10.48 -14.93 -1.64
C THR A 141 -9.56 -15.86 -0.87
N PHE A 142 -9.24 -15.50 0.37
CA PHE A 142 -8.36 -16.23 1.27
C PHE A 142 -9.19 -16.85 2.40
N PRO A 143 -9.80 -18.02 2.18
CA PRO A 143 -10.85 -18.55 3.07
C PRO A 143 -10.35 -18.99 4.45
N ASN A 144 -9.05 -19.23 4.59
CA ASN A 144 -8.42 -19.65 5.84
C ASN A 144 -7.75 -18.51 6.58
N ALA A 145 -7.70 -17.32 5.97
CA ALA A 145 -7.01 -16.18 6.53
C ALA A 145 -7.83 -15.43 7.58
N THR A 146 -7.15 -14.88 8.58
CA THR A 146 -7.69 -13.78 9.38
C THR A 146 -7.30 -12.44 8.76
N TYR A 147 -8.30 -11.62 8.44
CA TYR A 147 -8.11 -10.26 7.92
C TYR A 147 -7.98 -9.27 9.07
N VAL A 148 -6.83 -8.62 9.18
CA VAL A 148 -6.49 -7.73 10.30
C VAL A 148 -6.37 -6.30 9.79
N PHE A 149 -7.14 -5.37 10.34
CA PHE A 149 -7.17 -3.98 9.89
C PHE A 149 -7.51 -2.99 11.00
N PRO A 150 -7.24 -1.68 10.79
CA PRO A 150 -7.55 -0.66 11.79
C PRO A 150 -9.06 -0.52 12.05
N LEU A 151 -9.46 -0.51 13.32
CA LEU A 151 -10.87 -0.34 13.72
C LEU A 151 -11.47 0.98 13.23
N ALA A 152 -10.68 2.04 13.22
CA ALA A 152 -11.14 3.36 12.76
C ALA A 152 -11.55 3.36 11.28
N GLU A 153 -10.83 2.61 10.44
CA GLU A 153 -11.17 2.39 9.03
C GLU A 153 -12.52 1.69 8.89
N GLN A 154 -12.70 0.57 9.62
CA GLN A 154 -13.96 -0.16 9.59
C GLN A 154 -15.14 0.73 10.00
N GLN A 155 -15.00 1.45 11.11
CA GLN A 155 -16.06 2.32 11.61
C GLN A 155 -16.42 3.44 10.65
N TYR A 156 -15.43 4.00 9.97
CA TYR A 156 -15.63 5.08 9.01
C TYR A 156 -16.26 4.56 7.71
N TYR A 157 -15.65 3.57 7.04
CA TYR A 157 -16.10 3.08 5.75
C TYR A 157 -17.41 2.28 5.81
N SER A 158 -17.79 1.75 6.97
CA SER A 158 -19.12 1.14 7.18
C SER A 158 -20.24 2.16 7.46
N SER A 159 -19.92 3.45 7.50
CA SER A 159 -20.87 4.52 7.84
C SER A 159 -21.08 5.51 6.69
N GLU A 160 -22.17 6.28 6.75
CA GLU A 160 -22.43 7.35 5.77
C GLU A 160 -21.38 8.50 5.83
N ALA A 161 -20.57 8.57 6.86
CA ALA A 161 -19.52 9.59 6.98
C ALA A 161 -18.45 9.46 5.89
N SER A 162 -18.25 8.25 5.35
CA SER A 162 -17.33 8.00 4.23
C SER A 162 -17.89 8.41 2.86
N HIS A 163 -19.21 8.66 2.77
CA HIS A 163 -19.87 9.04 1.52
C HIS A 163 -19.71 10.55 1.26
N ASN A 164 -18.48 10.98 1.02
CA ASN A 164 -18.12 12.36 0.73
C ASN A 164 -17.25 12.45 -0.51
N LYS A 165 -16.97 13.67 -0.97
CA LYS A 165 -16.25 13.93 -2.22
C LYS A 165 -14.80 13.46 -2.18
N GLU A 166 -14.15 13.61 -1.05
CA GLU A 166 -12.74 13.25 -0.86
C GLU A 166 -12.55 11.74 -0.96
N ASN A 167 -13.62 10.96 -0.69
CA ASN A 167 -13.59 9.50 -0.68
C ASN A 167 -14.38 8.86 -1.84
N GLU A 168 -14.80 9.62 -2.84
CA GLU A 168 -15.64 9.10 -3.93
C GLU A 168 -14.99 7.95 -4.74
N ALA A 169 -13.65 7.93 -4.79
CA ALA A 169 -12.89 6.86 -5.46
C ALA A 169 -13.07 5.48 -4.80
N ASN A 170 -13.45 5.45 -3.52
CA ASN A 170 -13.66 4.24 -2.71
C ASN A 170 -15.14 3.86 -2.57
N PHE A 171 -16.01 4.45 -3.36
CA PHE A 171 -17.44 4.12 -3.35
C PHE A 171 -17.66 2.63 -3.72
N ASN A 172 -18.48 1.92 -2.97
CA ASN A 172 -18.76 0.47 -3.03
C ASN A 172 -17.61 -0.44 -2.51
N VAL A 173 -16.46 0.10 -2.14
CA VAL A 173 -15.30 -0.73 -1.74
C VAL A 173 -15.60 -1.52 -0.47
N TYR A 174 -16.22 -0.89 0.52
CA TYR A 174 -16.55 -1.57 1.78
C TYR A 174 -17.51 -2.74 1.55
N GLU A 175 -18.57 -2.54 0.79
CA GLU A 175 -19.60 -3.53 0.50
C GLU A 175 -19.07 -4.72 -0.31
N GLU A 176 -18.18 -4.45 -1.27
CA GLU A 176 -17.68 -5.50 -2.16
C GLU A 176 -16.44 -6.22 -1.64
N SER A 177 -15.59 -5.53 -0.86
CA SER A 177 -14.26 -6.03 -0.50
C SER A 177 -14.04 -6.25 0.99
N VAL A 178 -14.83 -5.61 1.87
CA VAL A 178 -14.62 -5.69 3.33
C VAL A 178 -15.80 -6.37 4.03
N LEU A 179 -17.03 -5.97 3.75
CA LEU A 179 -18.21 -6.51 4.39
C LEU A 179 -18.31 -8.05 4.26
N PRO A 180 -18.01 -8.68 3.10
CA PRO A 180 -18.12 -10.14 3.01
C PRO A 180 -17.15 -10.90 3.91
N VAL A 181 -15.95 -10.39 4.18
CA VAL A 181 -15.01 -11.02 5.11
C VAL A 181 -15.40 -10.76 6.57
N VAL A 182 -16.06 -9.62 6.86
CA VAL A 182 -16.65 -9.34 8.18
C VAL A 182 -17.81 -10.29 8.46
N GLU A 183 -18.73 -10.45 7.50
CA GLU A 183 -19.89 -11.35 7.61
C GLU A 183 -19.48 -12.82 7.71
N ALA A 184 -18.35 -13.19 7.09
CA ALA A 184 -17.77 -14.53 7.22
C ALA A 184 -17.12 -14.77 8.60
N GLY A 185 -16.99 -13.75 9.46
CA GLY A 185 -16.37 -13.87 10.77
C GLY A 185 -14.84 -14.05 10.72
N LEU A 186 -14.19 -13.63 9.63
CA LEU A 186 -12.77 -13.82 9.38
C LEU A 186 -11.91 -12.60 9.79
N THR A 187 -12.46 -11.66 10.56
CA THR A 187 -11.80 -10.38 10.80
C THR A 187 -11.32 -10.19 12.24
N GLN A 188 -10.24 -9.45 12.39
CA GLN A 188 -9.73 -8.92 13.66
C GLN A 188 -9.37 -7.44 13.45
N THR A 189 -9.64 -6.59 14.44
CA THR A 189 -9.32 -5.16 14.34
C THR A 189 -8.19 -4.76 15.27
N ILE A 190 -7.43 -3.74 14.83
CA ILE A 190 -6.39 -3.07 15.63
C ILE A 190 -6.96 -1.73 16.12
N GLY A 191 -6.80 -1.46 17.41
CA GLY A 191 -7.23 -0.19 18.02
C GLY A 191 -6.46 1.03 17.49
N PRO A 192 -6.95 2.26 17.74
CA PRO A 192 -6.40 3.49 17.15
C PRO A 192 -4.94 3.78 17.55
N GLU A 193 -4.49 3.23 18.67
CA GLU A 193 -3.10 3.39 19.14
C GLU A 193 -2.11 2.45 18.43
N GLY A 194 -2.60 1.59 17.52
CA GLY A 194 -1.81 0.52 16.93
C GLY A 194 -1.59 -0.64 17.90
N GLY A 195 -0.57 -1.44 17.66
CA GLY A 195 -0.25 -2.57 18.55
C GLY A 195 0.61 -3.63 17.88
N GLU A 196 1.12 -4.54 18.69
CA GLU A 196 1.91 -5.68 18.24
C GLU A 196 1.01 -6.79 17.69
N PHE A 197 1.52 -7.53 16.71
CA PHE A 197 0.86 -8.65 16.09
C PHE A 197 1.86 -9.76 15.74
N LEU A 198 1.57 -11.02 16.11
CA LEU A 198 2.43 -12.19 15.88
C LEU A 198 3.89 -12.01 16.38
N ASP A 199 4.12 -11.23 17.42
CA ASP A 199 5.42 -10.93 18.05
C ASP A 199 6.47 -10.26 17.15
N ILE A 200 6.25 -10.22 15.84
CA ILE A 200 7.20 -9.67 14.85
C ILE A 200 6.67 -8.46 14.09
N PHE A 201 5.37 -8.23 14.10
CA PHE A 201 4.76 -7.07 13.47
C PHE A 201 4.27 -6.05 14.50
N LYS A 202 4.26 -4.80 14.08
CA LYS A 202 3.63 -3.73 14.84
C LYS A 202 2.90 -2.78 13.91
N PHE A 203 1.62 -2.60 14.16
CA PHE A 203 0.80 -1.57 13.51
C PHE A 203 1.11 -0.22 14.17
N ILE A 204 1.49 0.76 13.35
CA ILE A 204 1.92 2.10 13.78
C ILE A 204 0.97 3.12 13.15
N PRO A 205 0.21 3.91 13.92
CA PRO A 205 -0.68 4.92 13.37
C PRO A 205 0.07 5.93 12.50
N THR A 206 -0.31 6.00 11.21
CA THR A 206 0.21 6.95 10.22
C THR A 206 -0.94 7.60 9.46
N THR A 207 -1.91 8.07 10.21
CA THR A 207 -3.16 8.66 9.72
C THR A 207 -2.93 9.87 8.83
N GLY A 208 -3.89 10.17 7.97
CA GLY A 208 -3.91 11.36 7.13
C GLY A 208 -4.16 11.08 5.66
N HIS A 209 -3.60 10.01 5.09
CA HIS A 209 -4.03 9.53 3.79
C HIS A 209 -5.48 9.03 3.89
N SER A 210 -5.75 8.18 4.85
CA SER A 210 -7.09 7.85 5.33
C SER A 210 -7.21 8.09 6.84
N ILE A 211 -8.43 7.97 7.38
CA ILE A 211 -8.73 8.31 8.77
C ILE A 211 -7.98 7.45 9.78
N GLY A 212 -7.77 6.19 9.47
CA GLY A 212 -7.20 5.21 10.40
C GLY A 212 -5.97 4.49 9.86
N GLN A 213 -5.38 4.93 8.74
CA GLN A 213 -4.22 4.28 8.13
C GLN A 213 -3.12 4.00 9.14
N MET A 214 -2.54 2.80 9.02
CA MET A 214 -1.37 2.38 9.80
C MET A 214 -0.28 1.84 8.89
N SER A 215 0.96 2.23 9.14
CA SER A 215 2.13 1.50 8.62
C SER A 215 2.36 0.25 9.46
N ILE A 216 2.99 -0.77 8.88
CA ILE A 216 3.27 -2.03 9.57
C ILE A 216 4.78 -2.24 9.61
N SER A 217 5.38 -2.21 10.80
CA SER A 217 6.78 -2.60 10.96
C SER A 217 6.90 -4.10 11.14
N LEU A 218 8.03 -4.64 10.66
CA LEU A 218 8.45 -6.03 10.83
C LEU A 218 9.83 -6.04 11.48
N THR A 219 10.00 -6.86 12.50
CA THR A 219 11.30 -7.11 13.14
C THR A 219 11.55 -8.61 13.22
N SER A 220 12.68 -9.08 12.67
CA SER A 220 13.07 -10.48 12.70
C SER A 220 14.58 -10.59 12.72
N GLY A 221 15.16 -11.43 13.61
CA GLY A 221 16.60 -11.67 13.70
C GLY A 221 17.43 -10.41 13.99
N GLY A 222 16.83 -9.35 14.54
CA GLY A 222 17.50 -8.07 14.78
C GLY A 222 17.50 -7.13 13.55
N GLU A 223 16.91 -7.53 12.43
CA GLU A 223 16.70 -6.71 11.24
C GLU A 223 15.29 -6.12 11.24
N GLU A 224 15.15 -4.94 10.62
CA GLU A 224 13.90 -4.19 10.61
C GLU A 224 13.46 -3.85 9.19
N ALA A 225 12.14 -3.86 8.98
CA ALA A 225 11.49 -3.34 7.79
C ALA A 225 10.23 -2.54 8.14
N LEU A 226 9.79 -1.71 7.21
CA LEU A 226 8.56 -0.92 7.33
C LEU A 226 7.75 -1.01 6.04
N PHE A 227 6.55 -1.55 6.11
CA PHE A 227 5.54 -1.42 5.07
C PHE A 227 4.83 -0.08 5.30
N GLY A 228 5.13 0.89 4.44
CA GLY A 228 4.78 2.27 4.67
C GLY A 228 3.32 2.62 4.38
N ALA A 229 2.58 1.71 3.78
CA ALA A 229 1.25 2.02 3.25
C ALA A 229 1.29 3.27 2.34
N ASP A 230 0.28 4.11 2.41
CA ASP A 230 0.10 5.30 1.60
C ASP A 230 0.58 6.59 2.30
N VAL A 231 1.54 6.44 3.21
CA VAL A 231 2.32 7.58 3.71
C VAL A 231 3.01 8.30 2.54
N MET A 232 3.46 7.52 1.56
CA MET A 232 4.06 8.00 0.31
C MET A 232 3.59 7.16 -0.87
N HIS A 233 3.15 7.83 -1.94
CA HIS A 233 2.66 7.21 -3.17
C HIS A 233 3.69 7.21 -4.30
N HIS A 234 4.71 8.06 -4.21
CA HIS A 234 5.76 8.17 -5.21
C HIS A 234 7.06 8.63 -4.55
N PRO A 235 8.25 8.19 -5.02
CA PRO A 235 9.54 8.60 -4.47
C PRO A 235 9.76 10.11 -4.39
N PHE A 236 9.06 10.91 -5.21
CA PHE A 236 9.14 12.37 -5.13
C PHE A 236 8.72 12.94 -3.77
N GLN A 237 7.87 12.22 -3.03
CA GLN A 237 7.48 12.62 -1.67
C GLN A 237 8.55 12.32 -0.61
N VAL A 238 9.55 11.49 -0.94
CA VAL A 238 10.76 11.38 -0.11
C VAL A 238 11.59 12.66 -0.22
N PHE A 239 11.80 13.15 -1.44
CA PHE A 239 12.53 14.41 -1.69
C PHE A 239 11.74 15.64 -1.22
N ASN A 240 10.42 15.59 -1.31
CA ASN A 240 9.52 16.69 -0.93
C ASN A 240 8.41 16.17 0.02
N PRO A 241 8.69 16.03 1.32
CA PRO A 241 7.72 15.50 2.28
C PRO A 241 6.43 16.32 2.42
N GLU A 242 6.45 17.58 2.00
CA GLU A 242 5.29 18.47 2.03
C GLU A 242 4.30 18.23 0.89
N TRP A 243 4.66 17.44 -0.14
CA TRP A 243 3.77 17.17 -1.26
C TRP A 243 2.77 16.07 -0.89
N ASN A 244 1.49 16.39 -1.05
CA ASN A 244 0.44 15.38 -0.92
C ASN A 244 0.02 14.86 -2.30
N SER A 245 -0.34 13.59 -2.36
CA SER A 245 -1.12 13.08 -3.49
C SER A 245 -2.56 13.58 -3.39
N MET A 246 -3.25 13.61 -4.54
CA MET A 246 -4.66 13.97 -4.60
C MET A 246 -5.58 13.03 -3.82
N TYR A 247 -5.08 11.88 -3.41
CA TYR A 247 -5.82 10.84 -2.68
C TYR A 247 -5.75 10.97 -1.16
N CYS A 248 -5.02 11.95 -0.63
CA CYS A 248 -4.95 12.16 0.83
C CYS A 248 -6.22 12.88 1.33
N GLU A 249 -7.03 12.19 2.14
CA GLU A 249 -8.26 12.75 2.71
C GLU A 249 -7.98 13.87 3.73
N PHE A 250 -6.91 13.72 4.54
CA PHE A 250 -6.53 14.66 5.62
C PHE A 250 -5.10 15.17 5.36
N THR A 251 -4.97 16.11 4.44
CA THR A 251 -3.69 16.53 3.85
C THR A 251 -2.65 17.02 4.86
N GLU A 252 -3.07 17.75 5.89
CA GLU A 252 -2.15 18.24 6.94
C GLU A 252 -1.60 17.09 7.78
N GLN A 253 -2.48 16.17 8.20
CA GLN A 253 -2.08 15.01 8.98
C GLN A 253 -1.20 14.05 8.15
N ALA A 254 -1.47 13.91 6.85
CA ALA A 254 -0.64 13.12 5.94
C ALA A 254 0.80 13.64 5.88
N ARG A 255 1.00 14.97 5.82
CA ARG A 255 2.34 15.58 5.88
C ARG A 255 3.07 15.28 7.18
N ILE A 256 2.37 15.43 8.32
CA ILE A 256 2.93 15.14 9.64
C ILE A 256 3.34 13.67 9.74
N SER A 257 2.47 12.75 9.33
CA SER A 257 2.75 11.31 9.34
C SER A 257 3.93 10.96 8.44
N ARG A 258 3.99 11.50 7.22
CA ARG A 258 5.08 11.29 6.27
C ARG A 258 6.42 11.76 6.82
N ARG A 259 6.49 12.99 7.35
CA ARG A 259 7.72 13.51 7.94
C ARG A 259 8.19 12.64 9.09
N ARG A 260 7.29 12.26 10.01
CA ARG A 260 7.60 11.38 11.14
C ARG A 260 8.14 10.02 10.66
N VAL A 261 7.54 9.41 9.65
CA VAL A 261 8.01 8.14 9.09
C VAL A 261 9.41 8.31 8.49
N LEU A 262 9.63 9.30 7.61
CA LEU A 262 10.93 9.56 7.00
C LEU A 262 12.02 9.77 8.07
N GLU A 263 11.75 10.59 9.08
CA GLU A 263 12.68 10.84 10.18
C GLU A 263 13.01 9.58 10.99
N SER A 264 12.04 8.66 11.12
CA SER A 264 12.20 7.44 11.91
C SER A 264 13.07 6.37 11.23
N ILE A 265 13.15 6.38 9.89
CA ILE A 265 13.87 5.37 9.10
C ILE A 265 15.14 5.92 8.42
N ALA A 266 15.28 7.24 8.29
CA ALA A 266 16.43 7.85 7.60
C ALA A 266 17.76 7.46 8.26
N ASP A 267 18.76 7.09 7.42
CA ASP A 267 20.09 6.64 7.79
C ASP A 267 20.11 5.37 8.69
N ARG A 268 18.99 4.66 8.74
CA ARG A 268 18.89 3.38 9.46
C ARG A 268 18.83 2.21 8.46
N PRO A 269 19.27 1.02 8.83
CA PRO A 269 19.18 -0.18 8.00
C PRO A 269 17.75 -0.76 8.01
N VAL A 270 16.73 0.08 7.82
CA VAL A 270 15.33 -0.28 7.74
C VAL A 270 14.92 -0.27 6.27
N ILE A 271 14.56 -1.42 5.71
CA ILE A 271 14.00 -1.48 4.37
C ILE A 271 12.58 -0.93 4.41
N TYR A 272 12.33 0.11 3.60
CA TYR A 272 10.98 0.61 3.38
C TYR A 272 10.34 -0.08 2.18
N PHE A 273 9.17 -0.69 2.39
CA PHE A 273 8.33 -1.30 1.39
C PHE A 273 7.14 -0.39 1.11
N SER A 274 7.06 0.10 -0.12
CA SER A 274 5.98 0.99 -0.56
C SER A 274 4.85 0.22 -1.21
N SER A 275 3.63 0.70 -1.07
CA SER A 275 2.48 0.19 -1.82
C SER A 275 2.53 0.60 -3.30
N HIS A 276 3.07 1.80 -3.62
CA HIS A 276 2.89 2.43 -4.93
C HIS A 276 4.17 2.77 -5.69
N PHE A 277 5.34 2.70 -5.07
CA PHE A 277 6.55 3.05 -5.79
C PHE A 277 6.77 2.10 -6.98
N PRO A 278 7.31 2.59 -8.11
CA PRO A 278 7.68 1.76 -9.25
C PRO A 278 8.87 0.85 -8.94
N GLU A 279 9.34 0.12 -9.95
CA GLU A 279 10.51 -0.75 -9.89
C GLU A 279 10.40 -1.83 -8.80
N SER A 280 11.33 -1.88 -7.84
CA SER A 280 11.29 -2.84 -6.72
C SER A 280 10.24 -2.50 -5.67
N ALA A 281 9.71 -1.29 -5.67
CA ALA A 281 8.88 -0.71 -4.63
C ALA A 281 9.51 -0.79 -3.21
N ALA A 282 10.80 -1.09 -3.13
CA ALA A 282 11.55 -1.26 -1.88
C ALA A 282 12.87 -0.50 -1.92
N GLY A 283 13.30 0.04 -0.80
CA GLY A 283 14.55 0.79 -0.72
C GLY A 283 14.85 1.36 0.66
N TYR A 284 15.83 2.22 0.67
CA TYR A 284 16.30 2.93 1.86
C TYR A 284 16.07 4.43 1.73
N VAL A 285 15.81 5.06 2.86
CA VAL A 285 15.76 6.52 3.00
C VAL A 285 17.03 6.97 3.67
N THR A 286 17.70 7.96 3.07
CA THR A 286 18.90 8.60 3.65
C THR A 286 18.70 10.10 3.75
N ARG A 287 19.36 10.76 4.69
CA ARG A 287 19.35 12.22 4.79
C ARG A 287 20.16 12.83 3.67
N SER A 288 19.70 13.96 3.14
CA SER A 288 20.37 14.71 2.09
C SER A 288 20.15 16.21 2.32
N GLY A 289 21.17 16.93 2.84
CA GLY A 289 20.99 18.31 3.30
C GLY A 289 19.91 18.39 4.38
N ASP A 290 18.96 19.29 4.20
CA ASP A 290 17.81 19.46 5.12
C ASP A 290 16.62 18.50 4.79
N GLY A 291 16.78 17.63 3.78
CA GLY A 291 15.74 16.73 3.29
C GLY A 291 16.17 15.26 3.31
N PHE A 292 15.56 14.50 2.41
CA PHE A 292 15.76 13.06 2.29
C PHE A 292 15.99 12.69 0.82
N LYS A 293 16.56 11.53 0.60
CA LYS A 293 16.62 10.89 -0.73
C LYS A 293 16.23 9.42 -0.63
N TRP A 294 15.87 8.85 -1.77
CA TRP A 294 15.46 7.48 -1.96
C TRP A 294 16.48 6.71 -2.78
N ASP A 295 16.86 5.53 -2.31
CA ASP A 295 17.69 4.58 -3.03
C ASP A 295 16.95 3.23 -3.11
N PHE A 296 16.61 2.77 -4.33
CA PHE A 296 16.00 1.45 -4.53
C PHE A 296 16.96 0.32 -4.17
N VAL A 297 16.42 -0.78 -3.60
CA VAL A 297 17.14 -2.04 -3.36
C VAL A 297 16.97 -2.97 -4.54
#